data_df74fb3f60e6133d753fa6fe9330b255
#
_entry.id   df74fb3f60e6133d753fa6fe9330b255
#
_cell.length_a   1.000
_cell.length_b   1.000
_cell.length_c   1.000
_cell.angle_alpha   90.00
_cell.angle_beta   90.00
_cell.angle_gamma   90.00
#
_symmetry.space_group_name_H-M   'P 1'
#
loop_
_entity.id
_entity.type
_entity.pdbx_description
1 polymer ?
#
loop_
_entity_poly.entity_id
_entity_poly.type
_entity_poly.pdbx_seq_one_letter_code
_entity_poly.pdbx_strand_id
1 'polypeptide(L)'
;MKKKITPVVLVVVLIFLVICVGILSIFIKKYTPSGKTIDGKTYFQLTGDDEVGLVVNPELEDAKVKIVDGRYYVEDSVVGTYINSRFYWDSQQQVMLYTLPTEEFQITPESTQYVTSSGTQSTDYVILKQIGDSFYLDLEFVKQYTDMDYTVYEDPARVVIRTKWNDLQLVTVQKNSEIRQKGGIKSSIVTKVKKDDTLYLQEEMDNWSKVSTADGYSGYIKKEVLSDPVDDTELHASTAPEYTSINKDYKINLAFHQVTSMDGNATLAQMVADAQGVNTISPTWFSVTDNNGTISSLASADYVKQAHEMGMEVWGLIDNFNSATDNLTFLSSTAARANIIQQLMEQAAAVGMDGINLDFESITEEQAPHYIQFVRELSIACRNQGLVFSIDDPVPTYSRHYDRTEQGIVADYVIIMGYDEHYAGSTEAGSVSSLGFVKAGIEDTLKEVPAQKVINAIPFYTRVWIQPFGAGNLTSEVLGMDGAANYISEHGMDTYWDDEAGQNVASVEAEDGIYTIWVEDEQSIGEKMK
;
A
#
# COMPACT_ATOMS: atom_id res chain seq x y z
N MET A 1 -77.73 -36.33 -31.36
CA MET A 1 -76.95 -35.82 -32.52
C MET A 1 -75.46 -35.73 -32.09
N LYS A 2 -74.63 -36.68 -32.49
CA LYS A 2 -73.13 -36.58 -32.27
C LYS A 2 -72.60 -35.63 -33.35
N LYS A 3 -72.20 -34.41 -33.01
CA LYS A 3 -71.47 -33.49 -33.90
C LYS A 3 -70.14 -34.16 -34.33
N LYS A 4 -70.02 -34.50 -35.60
CA LYS A 4 -68.80 -34.98 -36.21
C LYS A 4 -67.82 -33.77 -36.21
N ILE A 5 -66.74 -33.86 -35.41
CA ILE A 5 -65.64 -32.89 -35.45
C ILE A 5 -65.08 -32.97 -36.88
N THR A 6 -65.09 -31.86 -37.59
CA THR A 6 -64.56 -31.79 -38.95
C THR A 6 -63.02 -32.02 -38.93
N PRO A 7 -62.47 -32.79 -39.91
CA PRO A 7 -61.04 -33.09 -39.92
C PRO A 7 -60.13 -31.83 -39.88
N VAL A 8 -60.63 -30.70 -40.34
CA VAL A 8 -59.95 -29.39 -40.26
C VAL A 8 -59.79 -28.92 -38.86
N VAL A 9 -60.82 -29.10 -37.98
CA VAL A 9 -60.67 -28.71 -36.52
C VAL A 9 -59.62 -29.58 -35.83
N LEU A 10 -59.54 -30.86 -36.20
CA LEU A 10 -58.53 -31.77 -35.63
C LEU A 10 -57.13 -31.38 -36.05
N VAL A 11 -56.91 -30.97 -37.30
CA VAL A 11 -55.59 -30.47 -37.78
C VAL A 11 -55.23 -29.17 -37.13
N VAL A 12 -56.13 -28.21 -36.92
CA VAL A 12 -55.87 -26.94 -36.23
C VAL A 12 -55.49 -27.18 -34.75
N VAL A 13 -56.21 -28.10 -34.08
CA VAL A 13 -55.87 -28.47 -32.69
C VAL A 13 -54.51 -29.15 -32.63
N LEU A 14 -54.12 -29.98 -33.58
CA LEU A 14 -52.85 -30.64 -33.66
C LEU A 14 -51.71 -29.62 -33.86
N ILE A 15 -51.85 -28.66 -34.76
CA ILE A 15 -50.90 -27.58 -34.99
C ILE A 15 -50.76 -26.74 -33.74
N PHE A 16 -51.83 -26.37 -33.06
CA PHE A 16 -51.82 -25.63 -31.82
C PHE A 16 -51.04 -26.38 -30.71
N LEU A 17 -51.29 -27.69 -30.55
CA LEU A 17 -50.57 -28.55 -29.62
C LEU A 17 -49.07 -28.60 -29.93
N VAL A 18 -48.67 -28.72 -31.19
CA VAL A 18 -47.26 -28.71 -31.60
C VAL A 18 -46.59 -27.37 -31.26
N ILE A 19 -47.29 -26.25 -31.49
CA ILE A 19 -46.81 -24.92 -31.13
C ILE A 19 -46.66 -24.80 -29.59
N CYS A 20 -47.66 -25.24 -28.82
CA CYS A 20 -47.61 -25.23 -27.36
C CYS A 20 -46.47 -26.09 -26.83
N VAL A 21 -46.24 -27.29 -27.37
CA VAL A 21 -45.12 -28.16 -27.00
C VAL A 21 -43.78 -27.50 -27.37
N GLY A 22 -43.70 -26.85 -28.54
CA GLY A 22 -42.53 -26.10 -28.96
C GLY A 22 -42.20 -24.95 -27.99
N ILE A 23 -43.19 -24.13 -27.67
CA ILE A 23 -43.06 -23.03 -26.70
C ILE A 23 -42.68 -23.57 -25.32
N LEU A 24 -43.36 -24.60 -24.84
CA LEU A 24 -43.07 -25.25 -23.55
C LEU A 24 -41.62 -25.81 -23.51
N SER A 25 -41.17 -26.42 -24.60
CA SER A 25 -39.81 -26.92 -24.74
C SER A 25 -38.77 -25.81 -24.64
N ILE A 26 -39.04 -24.65 -25.27
CA ILE A 26 -38.18 -23.47 -25.19
C ILE A 26 -38.13 -22.94 -23.73
N PHE A 27 -39.30 -22.84 -23.08
CA PHE A 27 -39.37 -22.42 -21.67
C PHE A 27 -38.65 -23.38 -20.75
N ILE A 28 -38.87 -24.68 -20.87
CA ILE A 28 -38.16 -25.70 -20.07
C ILE A 28 -36.67 -25.57 -20.30
N LYS A 29 -36.19 -25.50 -21.54
CA LYS A 29 -34.78 -25.34 -21.87
C LYS A 29 -34.20 -24.05 -21.29
N LYS A 30 -34.96 -22.94 -21.29
CA LYS A 30 -34.54 -21.65 -20.75
C LYS A 30 -34.39 -21.66 -19.21
N TYR A 31 -35.30 -22.28 -18.49
CA TYR A 31 -35.41 -22.21 -17.05
C TYR A 31 -34.89 -23.45 -16.29
N THR A 32 -34.56 -24.54 -16.96
CA THR A 32 -33.93 -25.71 -16.33
C THR A 32 -32.47 -25.41 -16.02
N PRO A 33 -32.00 -25.51 -14.75
CA PRO A 33 -30.60 -25.33 -14.41
C PRO A 33 -29.67 -26.32 -15.11
N SER A 34 -28.46 -25.89 -15.39
CA SER A 34 -27.40 -26.79 -15.88
C SER A 34 -26.98 -27.76 -14.79
N GLY A 35 -26.94 -29.05 -15.09
CA GLY A 35 -26.35 -30.07 -14.22
C GLY A 35 -24.87 -30.35 -14.51
N LYS A 36 -24.23 -29.58 -15.42
CA LYS A 36 -22.80 -29.77 -15.74
C LYS A 36 -21.96 -29.36 -14.56
N THR A 37 -21.14 -30.28 -14.07
CA THR A 37 -20.17 -30.05 -12.99
C THR A 37 -18.77 -29.87 -13.58
N ILE A 38 -17.97 -28.99 -13.00
CA ILE A 38 -16.53 -28.89 -13.27
C ILE A 38 -15.85 -29.94 -12.40
N ASP A 39 -14.98 -30.71 -13.00
CA ASP A 39 -14.13 -31.63 -12.24
C ASP A 39 -13.15 -30.86 -11.35
N GLY A 40 -12.90 -31.35 -10.13
CA GLY A 40 -12.06 -30.66 -9.15
C GLY A 40 -10.62 -30.44 -9.60
N LYS A 41 -10.01 -31.40 -10.28
CA LYS A 41 -8.67 -31.21 -10.86
C LYS A 41 -8.67 -30.09 -11.91
N THR A 42 -9.70 -30.06 -12.76
CA THR A 42 -9.89 -28.97 -13.74
C THR A 42 -10.12 -27.62 -13.06
N TYR A 43 -10.88 -27.60 -11.95
CA TYR A 43 -11.13 -26.36 -11.20
C TYR A 43 -9.85 -25.80 -10.61
N PHE A 44 -9.03 -26.63 -9.96
CA PHE A 44 -7.74 -26.22 -9.36
C PHE A 44 -6.58 -26.23 -10.38
N GLN A 45 -6.88 -26.36 -11.67
CA GLN A 45 -5.91 -26.31 -12.78
C GLN A 45 -4.76 -27.32 -12.61
N LEU A 46 -5.08 -28.54 -12.15
CA LEU A 46 -4.10 -29.60 -11.98
C LEU A 46 -3.99 -30.42 -13.28
N THR A 47 -2.78 -30.49 -13.84
CA THR A 47 -2.46 -31.21 -15.08
C THR A 47 -1.81 -32.56 -14.82
N GLY A 48 -1.19 -32.73 -13.64
CA GLY A 48 -0.55 -33.96 -13.16
C GLY A 48 -1.15 -34.47 -11.86
N ASP A 49 -0.87 -35.75 -11.54
CA ASP A 49 -1.33 -36.38 -10.29
C ASP A 49 -0.51 -35.95 -9.07
N ASP A 50 0.68 -35.40 -9.30
CA ASP A 50 1.63 -34.90 -8.32
C ASP A 50 1.53 -33.37 -8.10
N GLU A 51 0.65 -32.70 -8.85
CA GLU A 51 0.42 -31.27 -8.66
C GLU A 51 -0.53 -30.98 -7.50
N VAL A 52 -0.20 -29.93 -6.74
CA VAL A 52 -0.98 -29.45 -5.61
C VAL A 52 -1.44 -28.02 -5.88
N GLY A 53 -2.73 -27.80 -5.92
CA GLY A 53 -3.32 -26.47 -6.12
C GLY A 53 -3.03 -25.55 -4.94
N LEU A 54 -2.99 -24.26 -5.20
CA LEU A 54 -2.80 -23.22 -4.19
C LEU A 54 -3.99 -22.26 -4.19
N VAL A 55 -4.55 -22.03 -3.02
CA VAL A 55 -5.59 -21.03 -2.79
C VAL A 55 -5.12 -20.12 -1.67
N VAL A 56 -5.14 -18.81 -1.89
CA VAL A 56 -4.76 -17.81 -0.89
C VAL A 56 -5.91 -16.81 -0.72
N ASN A 57 -6.45 -16.68 0.46
CA ASN A 57 -7.47 -15.68 0.88
C ASN A 57 -8.69 -15.51 -0.05
N PRO A 58 -9.38 -16.33 -0.39
CA PRO A 58 -9.91 -17.45 -1.12
C PRO A 58 -9.70 -17.39 -2.65
N GLU A 59 -8.72 -16.73 -3.14
CA GLU A 59 -8.42 -16.69 -4.58
C GLU A 59 -7.55 -17.92 -4.97
N LEU A 60 -7.87 -18.51 -6.12
CA LEU A 60 -7.11 -19.62 -6.70
C LEU A 60 -5.90 -19.05 -7.44
N GLU A 61 -4.71 -19.48 -7.05
CA GLU A 61 -3.46 -19.06 -7.67
C GLU A 61 -3.05 -19.99 -8.82
N ASP A 62 -2.42 -19.43 -9.85
CA ASP A 62 -1.86 -20.21 -10.95
C ASP A 62 -0.63 -21.04 -10.49
N ALA A 63 0.12 -20.51 -9.51
CA ALA A 63 1.24 -21.20 -8.88
C ALA A 63 0.80 -22.49 -8.18
N LYS A 64 1.72 -23.46 -8.09
CA LYS A 64 1.47 -24.76 -7.47
C LYS A 64 2.38 -24.94 -6.26
N VAL A 65 1.85 -25.56 -5.23
CA VAL A 65 2.62 -25.99 -4.07
C VAL A 65 3.51 -27.17 -4.47
N LYS A 66 4.76 -27.15 -4.03
CA LYS A 66 5.70 -28.28 -4.18
C LYS A 66 5.73 -29.09 -2.88
N ILE A 67 5.69 -30.40 -3.00
CA ILE A 67 5.90 -31.32 -1.88
C ILE A 67 7.29 -31.90 -1.99
N VAL A 68 8.13 -31.64 -0.99
CA VAL A 68 9.49 -32.20 -0.92
C VAL A 68 9.69 -32.76 0.48
N ASP A 69 10.07 -34.02 0.58
CA ASP A 69 10.29 -34.74 1.85
C ASP A 69 9.10 -34.65 2.82
N GLY A 70 7.87 -34.63 2.27
CA GLY A 70 6.62 -34.53 3.04
C GLY A 70 6.28 -33.12 3.55
N ARG A 71 7.02 -32.09 3.14
CA ARG A 71 6.80 -30.68 3.49
C ARG A 71 6.27 -29.90 2.28
N TYR A 72 5.54 -28.83 2.57
CA TYR A 72 4.88 -27.99 1.57
C TYR A 72 5.67 -26.70 1.35
N TYR A 73 6.00 -26.43 0.09
CA TYR A 73 6.78 -25.28 -0.33
C TYR A 73 5.99 -24.42 -1.30
N VAL A 74 6.00 -23.11 -1.09
CA VAL A 74 5.34 -22.11 -1.96
C VAL A 74 6.39 -21.20 -2.57
N GLU A 75 6.21 -20.84 -3.85
CA GLU A 75 7.12 -19.96 -4.58
C GLU A 75 7.28 -18.62 -3.86
N ASP A 76 8.50 -18.13 -3.77
CA ASP A 76 8.86 -16.90 -3.05
C ASP A 76 8.09 -15.68 -3.56
N SER A 77 7.86 -15.58 -4.88
CA SER A 77 7.06 -14.55 -5.51
C SER A 77 5.61 -14.51 -4.98
N VAL A 78 5.02 -15.69 -4.73
CA VAL A 78 3.67 -15.81 -4.16
C VAL A 78 3.68 -15.46 -2.67
N VAL A 79 4.70 -15.92 -1.94
CA VAL A 79 4.85 -15.57 -0.52
C VAL A 79 4.97 -14.06 -0.38
N GLY A 80 5.86 -13.42 -1.15
CA GLY A 80 6.09 -11.98 -1.09
C GLY A 80 4.87 -11.14 -1.52
N THR A 81 4.09 -11.63 -2.49
CA THR A 81 2.95 -10.87 -3.03
C THR A 81 1.67 -11.03 -2.22
N TYR A 82 1.37 -12.24 -1.75
CA TYR A 82 0.04 -12.55 -1.21
C TYR A 82 0.02 -12.99 0.26
N ILE A 83 1.18 -13.35 0.82
CA ILE A 83 1.26 -13.89 2.17
C ILE A 83 2.01 -12.95 3.11
N ASN A 84 3.28 -12.64 2.81
CA ASN A 84 4.11 -11.80 3.66
C ASN A 84 5.25 -11.16 2.86
N SER A 85 5.12 -9.89 2.51
CA SER A 85 6.08 -9.12 1.71
C SER A 85 7.43 -8.87 2.40
N ARG A 86 7.56 -9.22 3.70
CA ARG A 86 8.83 -9.11 4.43
C ARG A 86 9.83 -10.21 4.07
N PHE A 87 9.40 -11.27 3.40
CA PHE A 87 10.31 -12.22 2.73
C PHE A 87 10.79 -11.58 1.43
N TYR A 88 11.95 -10.94 1.49
CA TYR A 88 12.52 -10.17 0.39
C TYR A 88 13.68 -10.93 -0.26
N TRP A 89 13.57 -11.23 -1.55
CA TRP A 89 14.62 -11.90 -2.32
C TRP A 89 15.65 -10.89 -2.86
N ASP A 90 16.90 -11.00 -2.38
CA ASP A 90 18.03 -10.27 -2.97
C ASP A 90 18.64 -11.10 -4.09
N SER A 91 18.37 -10.71 -5.33
CA SER A 91 18.87 -11.40 -6.52
C SER A 91 20.36 -11.20 -6.78
N GLN A 92 20.99 -10.16 -6.22
CA GLN A 92 22.42 -9.89 -6.37
C GLN A 92 23.25 -10.76 -5.41
N GLN A 93 22.82 -10.89 -4.16
CA GLN A 93 23.49 -11.71 -3.16
C GLN A 93 22.97 -13.16 -3.12
N GLN A 94 21.89 -13.45 -3.82
CA GLN A 94 21.25 -14.77 -3.83
C GLN A 94 20.87 -15.25 -2.43
N VAL A 95 20.25 -14.35 -1.65
CA VAL A 95 19.75 -14.64 -0.30
C VAL A 95 18.31 -14.12 -0.15
N MET A 96 17.55 -14.80 0.69
CA MET A 96 16.27 -14.29 1.18
C MET A 96 16.51 -13.54 2.49
N LEU A 97 16.05 -12.31 2.55
CA LEU A 97 16.04 -11.49 3.77
C LEU A 97 14.67 -11.53 4.41
N TYR A 98 14.64 -11.47 5.74
CA TYR A 98 13.41 -11.26 6.49
C TYR A 98 13.65 -10.30 7.65
N THR A 99 12.82 -9.26 7.74
CA THR A 99 12.97 -8.22 8.76
C THR A 99 12.01 -8.43 9.93
N LEU A 100 12.58 -8.47 11.12
CA LEU A 100 11.91 -8.46 12.43
C LEU A 100 11.95 -7.06 13.04
N PRO A 101 11.26 -6.79 14.15
CA PRO A 101 11.28 -5.46 14.76
C PRO A 101 12.67 -4.92 15.10
N THR A 102 13.62 -5.77 15.52
CA THR A 102 14.94 -5.38 16.02
C THR A 102 16.10 -6.05 15.31
N GLU A 103 15.83 -6.97 14.37
CA GLU A 103 16.87 -7.66 13.62
C GLU A 103 16.39 -8.09 12.24
N GLU A 104 17.34 -8.36 11.35
CA GLU A 104 17.12 -9.01 10.07
C GLU A 104 17.80 -10.37 10.09
N PHE A 105 17.21 -11.36 9.44
CA PHE A 105 17.89 -12.62 9.20
C PHE A 105 17.98 -12.95 7.72
N GLN A 106 19.00 -13.76 7.39
CA GLN A 106 19.35 -14.15 6.02
C GLN A 106 19.24 -15.66 5.86
N ILE A 107 18.54 -16.07 4.81
CA ILE A 107 18.37 -17.47 4.43
C ILE A 107 19.07 -17.72 3.09
N THR A 108 20.04 -18.61 3.09
CA THR A 108 20.71 -19.05 1.85
C THR A 108 19.93 -20.22 1.24
N PRO A 109 19.72 -20.29 -0.08
CA PRO A 109 19.10 -21.44 -0.72
C PRO A 109 19.79 -22.76 -0.38
N GLU A 110 19.01 -23.82 -0.31
CA GLU A 110 19.43 -25.19 0.00
C GLU A 110 20.07 -25.37 1.40
N SER A 111 19.93 -24.38 2.27
CA SER A 111 20.45 -24.42 3.64
C SER A 111 19.36 -24.81 4.64
N THR A 112 19.76 -25.55 5.66
CA THR A 112 18.98 -25.77 6.89
C THR A 112 19.31 -24.75 7.97
N GLN A 113 20.11 -23.72 7.64
CA GLN A 113 20.55 -22.69 8.56
C GLN A 113 20.16 -21.31 8.02
N TYR A 114 19.91 -20.40 8.94
CA TYR A 114 19.75 -18.95 8.67
C TYR A 114 20.55 -18.15 9.69
N VAL A 115 21.00 -16.98 9.26
CA VAL A 115 21.87 -16.11 10.06
C VAL A 115 21.06 -14.95 10.61
N THR A 116 21.12 -14.72 11.91
CA THR A 116 20.50 -13.60 12.63
C THR A 116 21.59 -12.73 13.27
N SER A 117 21.21 -11.59 13.84
CA SER A 117 22.14 -10.75 14.63
C SER A 117 22.69 -11.47 15.86
N SER A 118 21.95 -12.42 16.41
CA SER A 118 22.34 -13.24 17.57
C SER A 118 23.18 -14.49 17.20
N GLY A 119 23.36 -14.76 15.91
CA GLY A 119 24.16 -15.89 15.38
C GLY A 119 23.37 -16.81 14.46
N THR A 120 23.96 -17.95 14.14
CA THR A 120 23.36 -18.93 13.24
C THR A 120 22.33 -19.79 13.95
N GLN A 121 21.12 -19.83 13.40
CA GLN A 121 20.04 -20.73 13.80
C GLN A 121 19.94 -21.88 12.80
N SER A 122 19.34 -23.01 13.21
CA SER A 122 19.19 -24.17 12.34
C SER A 122 17.82 -24.84 12.48
N THR A 123 17.36 -25.41 11.38
CA THR A 123 16.18 -26.27 11.27
C THR A 123 16.60 -27.70 10.92
N ASP A 124 15.69 -28.64 10.97
CA ASP A 124 15.89 -30.02 10.50
C ASP A 124 15.45 -30.20 9.03
N TYR A 125 15.14 -29.11 8.34
CA TYR A 125 14.70 -29.07 6.94
C TYR A 125 15.32 -27.88 6.19
N VAL A 126 15.33 -27.93 4.87
CA VAL A 126 15.73 -26.81 4.00
C VAL A 126 14.64 -25.76 4.00
N ILE A 127 14.97 -24.52 4.38
CA ILE A 127 14.01 -23.42 4.49
C ILE A 127 13.62 -22.87 3.11
N LEU A 128 14.62 -22.64 2.26
CA LEU A 128 14.48 -22.06 0.93
C LEU A 128 15.05 -23.04 -0.10
N LYS A 129 14.18 -23.65 -0.90
CA LYS A 129 14.58 -24.60 -1.95
C LYS A 129 14.63 -23.93 -3.31
N GLN A 130 15.63 -24.32 -4.10
CA GLN A 130 15.67 -23.98 -5.52
C GLN A 130 15.13 -25.16 -6.35
N ILE A 131 14.08 -24.93 -7.13
CA ILE A 131 13.49 -25.94 -8.03
C ILE A 131 13.40 -25.34 -9.43
N GLY A 132 14.29 -25.77 -10.33
CA GLY A 132 14.49 -25.12 -11.62
C GLY A 132 15.09 -23.72 -11.42
N ASP A 133 14.44 -22.72 -11.99
CA ASP A 133 14.86 -21.32 -11.90
C ASP A 133 14.12 -20.54 -10.79
N SER A 134 13.18 -21.19 -10.07
CA SER A 134 12.38 -20.56 -9.02
C SER A 134 12.83 -21.01 -7.63
N PHE A 135 12.55 -20.13 -6.64
CA PHE A 135 12.79 -20.41 -5.23
C PHE A 135 11.46 -20.66 -4.51
N TYR A 136 11.50 -21.55 -3.53
CA TYR A 136 10.31 -21.98 -2.79
C TYR A 136 10.59 -21.98 -1.30
N LEU A 137 9.75 -21.28 -0.53
CA LEU A 137 9.81 -21.22 0.93
C LEU A 137 8.95 -22.31 1.56
N ASP A 138 9.48 -22.94 2.61
CA ASP A 138 8.74 -23.87 3.45
C ASP A 138 7.59 -23.17 4.18
N LEU A 139 6.36 -23.70 4.06
CA LEU A 139 5.17 -23.06 4.63
C LEU A 139 5.15 -23.01 6.15
N GLU A 140 5.72 -24.01 6.83
CA GLU A 140 5.81 -23.96 8.30
C GLU A 140 6.79 -22.88 8.77
N PHE A 141 7.87 -22.65 8.01
CA PHE A 141 8.76 -21.53 8.30
C PHE A 141 8.08 -20.19 8.07
N VAL A 142 7.38 -20.01 6.96
CA VAL A 142 6.61 -18.78 6.68
C VAL A 142 5.57 -18.53 7.79
N LYS A 143 4.87 -19.58 8.24
CA LYS A 143 3.86 -19.50 9.30
C LYS A 143 4.41 -19.01 10.65
N GLN A 144 5.68 -19.29 10.98
CA GLN A 144 6.30 -18.83 12.23
C GLN A 144 6.37 -17.31 12.34
N TYR A 145 6.42 -16.62 11.18
CA TYR A 145 6.62 -15.17 11.10
C TYR A 145 5.43 -14.43 10.47
N THR A 146 4.36 -15.15 10.17
CA THR A 146 3.19 -14.60 9.48
C THR A 146 1.93 -14.95 10.26
N ASP A 147 1.05 -13.98 10.40
CA ASP A 147 -0.29 -14.23 10.91
C ASP A 147 -1.11 -14.99 9.85
N MET A 148 -0.90 -16.30 9.79
CA MET A 148 -1.54 -17.17 8.82
C MET A 148 -1.87 -18.55 9.38
N ASP A 149 -2.81 -19.21 8.74
CA ASP A 149 -3.01 -20.65 8.86
C ASP A 149 -3.20 -21.29 7.48
N TYR A 150 -2.98 -22.61 7.38
CA TYR A 150 -3.24 -23.33 6.15
C TYR A 150 -3.78 -24.74 6.41
N THR A 151 -4.57 -25.20 5.46
CA THR A 151 -5.17 -26.55 5.48
C THR A 151 -4.82 -27.27 4.18
N VAL A 152 -4.44 -28.54 4.31
CA VAL A 152 -4.14 -29.43 3.18
C VAL A 152 -5.32 -30.34 2.90
N TYR A 153 -5.71 -30.44 1.63
CA TYR A 153 -6.76 -31.33 1.14
C TYR A 153 -6.16 -32.29 0.08
N GLU A 154 -6.56 -33.55 0.12
CA GLU A 154 -5.96 -34.59 -0.74
C GLU A 154 -6.72 -34.82 -2.06
N ASP A 155 -8.03 -34.63 -2.09
CA ASP A 155 -8.87 -34.92 -3.25
C ASP A 155 -9.80 -33.74 -3.64
N PRO A 156 -9.46 -32.97 -4.68
CA PRO A 156 -8.18 -32.91 -5.35
C PRO A 156 -7.10 -32.28 -4.45
N ALA A 157 -5.82 -32.64 -4.69
CA ALA A 157 -4.72 -32.15 -3.88
C ALA A 157 -4.59 -30.63 -3.94
N ARG A 158 -4.66 -29.96 -2.78
CA ARG A 158 -4.54 -28.50 -2.67
C ARG A 158 -4.18 -28.05 -1.27
N VAL A 159 -3.57 -26.89 -1.20
CA VAL A 159 -3.33 -26.14 0.04
C VAL A 159 -4.17 -24.86 0.00
N VAL A 160 -4.91 -24.61 1.06
CA VAL A 160 -5.69 -23.38 1.26
C VAL A 160 -5.04 -22.59 2.37
N ILE A 161 -4.55 -21.40 2.06
CA ILE A 161 -3.87 -20.47 2.98
C ILE A 161 -4.84 -19.33 3.33
N ARG A 162 -4.91 -18.99 4.59
CA ARG A 162 -5.65 -17.84 5.13
C ARG A 162 -4.69 -16.92 5.86
N THR A 163 -4.66 -15.63 5.47
CA THR A 163 -3.86 -14.56 6.08
C THR A 163 -4.72 -13.37 6.51
N LYS A 164 -6.03 -13.38 6.20
CA LYS A 164 -6.99 -12.32 6.56
C LYS A 164 -7.96 -12.84 7.60
N TRP A 165 -8.06 -12.10 8.69
CA TRP A 165 -8.87 -12.40 9.86
C TRP A 165 -9.78 -11.20 10.15
N ASN A 166 -11.01 -11.46 10.60
CA ASN A 166 -12.01 -10.42 10.98
C ASN A 166 -12.49 -9.48 9.85
N ASP A 167 -11.98 -9.60 8.62
CA ASP A 167 -12.38 -8.79 7.46
C ASP A 167 -13.41 -9.51 6.59
N LEU A 168 -13.78 -10.74 6.93
CA LEU A 168 -14.66 -11.57 6.14
C LEU A 168 -16.05 -11.63 6.77
N GLN A 169 -17.05 -11.58 5.93
CA GLN A 169 -18.43 -11.86 6.31
C GLN A 169 -18.77 -13.32 6.06
N LEU A 170 -19.48 -13.92 7.00
CA LEU A 170 -19.96 -15.29 6.91
C LEU A 170 -21.43 -15.32 6.55
N VAL A 171 -21.82 -16.27 5.71
CA VAL A 171 -23.22 -16.58 5.40
C VAL A 171 -23.48 -18.06 5.59
N THR A 172 -24.66 -18.41 6.08
CA THR A 172 -25.07 -19.80 6.27
C THR A 172 -26.02 -20.23 5.14
N VAL A 173 -25.80 -21.41 4.60
CA VAL A 173 -26.66 -22.02 3.57
C VAL A 173 -27.97 -22.50 4.21
N GLN A 174 -29.11 -21.96 3.80
CA GLN A 174 -30.43 -22.27 4.37
C GLN A 174 -31.07 -23.53 3.77
N LYS A 175 -30.65 -23.95 2.58
CA LYS A 175 -31.07 -25.18 1.90
C LYS A 175 -29.99 -25.68 0.95
N ASN A 176 -29.90 -27.00 0.76
CA ASN A 176 -28.93 -27.60 -0.17
C ASN A 176 -28.94 -26.87 -1.50
N SER A 177 -27.77 -26.49 -1.98
CA SER A 177 -27.60 -25.68 -3.17
C SER A 177 -26.28 -26.00 -3.91
N GLU A 178 -25.96 -25.20 -4.91
CA GLU A 178 -24.80 -25.39 -5.77
C GLU A 178 -24.09 -24.06 -5.94
N ILE A 179 -22.77 -24.05 -5.74
CA ILE A 179 -21.89 -22.95 -6.13
C ILE A 179 -21.55 -23.13 -7.60
N ARG A 180 -21.73 -22.09 -8.41
CA ARG A 180 -21.56 -22.10 -9.87
C ARG A 180 -20.43 -21.17 -10.29
N GLN A 181 -19.80 -21.47 -11.41
CA GLN A 181 -18.69 -20.68 -11.95
C GLN A 181 -19.05 -19.22 -12.26
N LYS A 182 -20.30 -18.95 -12.63
CA LYS A 182 -20.83 -17.59 -12.91
C LYS A 182 -22.22 -17.45 -12.32
N GLY A 183 -22.65 -16.23 -12.04
CA GLY A 183 -23.98 -15.89 -11.55
C GLY A 183 -25.09 -16.21 -12.57
N GLY A 184 -25.48 -17.48 -12.66
CA GLY A 184 -26.53 -17.90 -13.58
C GLY A 184 -26.81 -19.41 -13.54
N ILE A 185 -28.10 -19.79 -13.65
CA ILE A 185 -28.53 -21.19 -13.58
C ILE A 185 -28.00 -22.09 -14.72
N LYS A 186 -27.46 -21.48 -15.80
CA LYS A 186 -26.85 -22.21 -16.92
C LYS A 186 -25.36 -22.43 -16.78
N SER A 187 -24.74 -21.76 -15.82
CA SER A 187 -23.31 -21.91 -15.51
C SER A 187 -23.02 -23.29 -14.93
N SER A 188 -21.82 -23.80 -15.15
CA SER A 188 -21.39 -25.08 -14.59
C SER A 188 -21.31 -25.01 -13.06
N ILE A 189 -21.57 -26.13 -12.41
CA ILE A 189 -21.47 -26.29 -10.97
C ILE A 189 -19.99 -26.48 -10.62
N VAL A 190 -19.48 -25.67 -9.68
CA VAL A 190 -18.13 -25.79 -9.11
C VAL A 190 -18.14 -26.81 -7.98
N THR A 191 -19.04 -26.61 -7.01
CA THR A 191 -19.22 -27.53 -5.88
C THR A 191 -20.66 -27.51 -5.38
N LYS A 192 -21.02 -28.47 -4.53
CA LYS A 192 -22.34 -28.54 -3.89
C LYS A 192 -22.17 -28.24 -2.40
N VAL A 193 -23.12 -27.47 -1.89
CA VAL A 193 -23.20 -27.11 -0.48
C VAL A 193 -24.51 -27.60 0.13
N LYS A 194 -24.44 -27.93 1.42
CA LYS A 194 -25.58 -28.44 2.18
C LYS A 194 -26.18 -27.34 3.04
N LYS A 195 -27.38 -27.57 3.50
CA LYS A 195 -27.97 -26.75 4.55
C LYS A 195 -27.04 -26.75 5.78
N ASP A 196 -26.94 -25.58 6.40
CA ASP A 196 -26.13 -25.26 7.57
C ASP A 196 -24.60 -25.19 7.31
N ASP A 197 -24.13 -25.36 6.04
CA ASP A 197 -22.74 -25.04 5.68
C ASP A 197 -22.51 -23.54 5.81
N THR A 198 -21.34 -23.16 6.36
CA THR A 198 -20.87 -21.77 6.43
C THR A 198 -19.98 -21.47 5.24
N LEU A 199 -20.19 -20.30 4.62
CA LEU A 199 -19.43 -19.82 3.47
C LEU A 199 -18.89 -18.42 3.77
N TYR A 200 -17.76 -18.07 3.19
CA TYR A 200 -17.21 -16.72 3.21
C TYR A 200 -17.85 -15.90 2.08
N LEU A 201 -18.49 -14.79 2.41
CA LEU A 201 -19.08 -13.86 1.45
C LEU A 201 -17.98 -12.96 0.87
N GLN A 202 -17.80 -12.97 -0.44
CA GLN A 202 -16.83 -12.12 -1.15
C GLN A 202 -17.50 -10.88 -1.76
N GLU A 203 -18.68 -11.06 -2.35
CA GLU A 203 -19.41 -10.00 -3.02
C GLU A 203 -20.92 -10.26 -2.97
N GLU A 204 -21.68 -9.25 -2.64
CA GLU A 204 -23.14 -9.30 -2.64
C GLU A 204 -23.69 -8.65 -3.91
N MET A 205 -24.54 -9.38 -4.64
CA MET A 205 -25.20 -8.92 -5.87
C MET A 205 -26.72 -9.05 -5.73
N ASP A 206 -27.49 -8.54 -6.69
CA ASP A 206 -28.95 -8.52 -6.62
C ASP A 206 -29.59 -9.89 -6.38
N ASN A 207 -29.21 -10.91 -7.18
CA ASN A 207 -29.81 -12.26 -7.17
C ASN A 207 -28.81 -13.37 -6.85
N TRP A 208 -27.53 -13.07 -6.85
CA TRP A 208 -26.41 -13.98 -6.64
C TRP A 208 -25.43 -13.35 -5.67
N SER A 209 -24.68 -14.17 -4.98
CA SER A 209 -23.53 -13.72 -4.19
C SER A 209 -22.31 -14.52 -4.58
N LYS A 210 -21.15 -13.87 -4.69
CA LYS A 210 -19.85 -14.54 -4.81
C LYS A 210 -19.45 -15.02 -3.43
N VAL A 211 -19.17 -16.30 -3.31
CA VAL A 211 -18.83 -16.94 -2.04
C VAL A 211 -17.67 -17.92 -2.21
N SER A 212 -17.01 -18.26 -1.11
CA SER A 212 -16.04 -19.35 -1.07
C SER A 212 -16.31 -20.30 0.08
N THR A 213 -15.88 -21.54 -0.10
CA THR A 213 -15.91 -22.59 0.92
C THR A 213 -14.58 -22.63 1.67
N ALA A 214 -14.57 -23.17 2.89
CA ALA A 214 -13.35 -23.34 3.67
C ALA A 214 -12.31 -24.24 2.96
N ASP A 215 -12.74 -25.11 2.07
CA ASP A 215 -11.88 -26.02 1.31
C ASP A 215 -11.46 -25.46 -0.07
N GLY A 216 -11.64 -24.14 -0.28
CA GLY A 216 -11.02 -23.37 -1.39
C GLY A 216 -11.80 -23.32 -2.69
N TYR A 217 -13.06 -23.76 -2.75
CA TYR A 217 -13.90 -23.51 -3.90
C TYR A 217 -14.53 -22.12 -3.83
N SER A 218 -14.43 -21.35 -4.90
CA SER A 218 -15.05 -20.03 -5.04
C SER A 218 -16.00 -19.99 -6.24
N GLY A 219 -17.09 -19.22 -6.14
CA GLY A 219 -18.06 -19.05 -7.20
C GLY A 219 -19.36 -18.39 -6.74
N TYR A 220 -20.41 -18.56 -7.51
CA TYR A 220 -21.67 -17.84 -7.32
C TYR A 220 -22.77 -18.78 -6.83
N ILE A 221 -23.48 -18.34 -5.80
CA ILE A 221 -24.67 -19.01 -5.26
C ILE A 221 -25.84 -18.03 -5.28
N LYS A 222 -27.08 -18.56 -5.36
CA LYS A 222 -28.26 -17.70 -5.28
C LYS A 222 -28.37 -17.04 -3.91
N LYS A 223 -28.55 -15.72 -3.87
CA LYS A 223 -28.73 -14.96 -2.64
C LYS A 223 -29.87 -15.49 -1.78
N GLU A 224 -31.00 -15.89 -2.38
CA GLU A 224 -32.20 -16.41 -1.69
C GLU A 224 -31.99 -17.67 -0.85
N VAL A 225 -30.81 -18.33 -0.97
CA VAL A 225 -30.50 -19.56 -0.21
C VAL A 225 -29.51 -19.31 0.93
N LEU A 226 -29.11 -18.07 1.12
CA LEU A 226 -28.17 -17.65 2.15
C LEU A 226 -28.90 -16.95 3.30
N SER A 227 -28.30 -16.98 4.49
CA SER A 227 -28.67 -16.11 5.60
C SER A 227 -28.22 -14.68 5.33
N ASP A 228 -28.66 -13.73 6.16
CA ASP A 228 -28.04 -12.42 6.23
C ASP A 228 -26.54 -12.60 6.62
N PRO A 229 -25.65 -11.73 6.11
CA PRO A 229 -24.24 -11.75 6.45
C PRO A 229 -24.02 -11.45 7.94
N VAL A 230 -23.04 -12.10 8.53
CA VAL A 230 -22.53 -11.82 9.88
C VAL A 230 -21.02 -11.69 9.80
N ASP A 231 -20.45 -10.80 10.61
CA ASP A 231 -19.00 -10.63 10.66
C ASP A 231 -18.35 -11.90 11.23
N ASP A 232 -17.21 -12.27 10.68
CA ASP A 232 -16.39 -13.35 11.24
C ASP A 232 -15.76 -12.82 12.55
N THR A 233 -16.24 -13.35 13.67
CA THR A 233 -15.77 -12.97 15.01
C THR A 233 -14.83 -14.01 15.61
N GLU A 234 -14.33 -14.95 14.81
CA GLU A 234 -13.38 -15.94 15.30
C GLU A 234 -12.09 -15.21 15.71
N LEU A 235 -11.77 -15.29 17.02
CA LEU A 235 -10.54 -14.69 17.54
C LEU A 235 -9.36 -15.53 17.06
N HIS A 236 -8.56 -14.94 16.19
CA HIS A 236 -7.28 -15.48 15.81
C HIS A 236 -6.19 -14.85 16.67
N ALA A 237 -5.41 -15.67 17.37
CA ALA A 237 -4.27 -15.21 18.13
C ALA A 237 -3.09 -15.05 17.16
N SER A 238 -2.77 -13.80 16.79
CA SER A 238 -1.60 -13.52 15.96
C SER A 238 -0.32 -13.98 16.64
N THR A 239 0.52 -14.67 15.88
CA THR A 239 1.89 -15.02 16.26
C THR A 239 2.92 -14.09 15.63
N ALA A 240 2.48 -13.12 14.82
CA ALA A 240 3.36 -12.16 14.17
C ALA A 240 4.08 -11.27 15.22
N PRO A 241 5.35 -10.92 14.97
CA PRO A 241 6.11 -10.05 15.86
C PRO A 241 5.45 -8.68 16.03
N GLU A 242 5.39 -8.20 17.26
CA GLU A 242 4.88 -6.87 17.56
C GLU A 242 5.97 -5.80 17.34
N TYR A 243 5.59 -4.71 16.65
CA TYR A 243 6.44 -3.54 16.43
C TYR A 243 6.11 -2.46 17.47
N THR A 244 7.15 -1.95 18.11
CA THR A 244 7.04 -0.80 19.02
C THR A 244 7.34 0.48 18.27
N SER A 245 6.74 1.59 18.72
CA SER A 245 6.95 2.93 18.17
C SER A 245 7.29 3.92 19.28
N ILE A 246 8.13 4.91 18.98
CA ILE A 246 8.39 6.04 19.83
C ILE A 246 7.25 7.04 19.65
N ASN A 247 6.26 6.99 20.53
CA ASN A 247 5.15 7.93 20.54
C ASN A 247 5.45 9.06 21.50
N LYS A 248 5.40 10.31 21.01
CA LYS A 248 5.54 11.48 21.87
C LYS A 248 4.22 11.75 22.61
N ASP A 249 4.30 12.25 23.83
CA ASP A 249 3.16 12.63 24.66
C ASP A 249 2.65 14.06 24.38
N TYR A 250 3.24 14.71 23.38
CA TYR A 250 2.90 16.04 22.89
C TYR A 250 2.67 16.04 21.38
N LYS A 251 1.97 17.05 20.87
CA LYS A 251 1.83 17.26 19.42
C LYS A 251 3.15 17.70 18.82
N ILE A 252 3.61 16.99 17.81
CA ILE A 252 4.80 17.36 17.06
C ILE A 252 4.47 18.59 16.21
N ASN A 253 5.28 19.63 16.38
CA ASN A 253 5.32 20.80 15.51
C ASN A 253 6.71 20.87 14.93
N LEU A 254 6.86 20.24 13.75
CA LEU A 254 8.13 20.09 13.05
C LEU A 254 8.31 21.20 12.02
N ALA A 255 9.49 21.77 11.97
CA ALA A 255 9.91 22.67 10.91
C ALA A 255 11.09 22.07 10.12
N PHE A 256 10.99 22.08 8.80
CA PHE A 256 12.11 21.75 7.92
C PHE A 256 13.06 22.94 7.82
N HIS A 257 14.36 22.69 7.99
CA HIS A 257 15.40 23.69 7.84
C HIS A 257 16.29 23.35 6.66
N GLN A 258 16.18 24.11 5.56
CA GLN A 258 17.01 23.92 4.39
C GLN A 258 18.46 24.35 4.69
N VAL A 259 19.34 23.39 4.93
CA VAL A 259 20.78 23.58 5.15
C VAL A 259 21.54 23.14 3.90
N THR A 260 22.15 24.07 3.19
CA THR A 260 22.85 23.80 1.92
C THR A 260 24.36 23.83 2.02
N SER A 261 24.90 24.18 3.19
CA SER A 261 26.35 24.22 3.48
C SER A 261 26.58 24.09 5.00
N MET A 262 27.83 23.80 5.40
CA MET A 262 28.19 23.80 6.81
C MET A 262 27.90 25.13 7.51
N ASP A 263 28.11 26.28 6.84
CA ASP A 263 27.80 27.61 7.36
C ASP A 263 26.28 27.82 7.56
N GLY A 264 25.45 27.13 6.77
CA GLY A 264 23.99 27.18 6.89
C GLY A 264 23.49 26.72 8.27
N ASN A 265 24.23 25.85 8.94
CA ASN A 265 23.88 25.43 10.31
C ASN A 265 23.82 26.60 11.33
N ALA A 266 24.57 27.66 11.10
CA ALA A 266 24.57 28.83 11.99
C ALA A 266 23.29 29.67 11.92
N THR A 267 22.39 29.41 10.93
CA THR A 267 21.17 30.19 10.75
C THR A 267 19.98 29.70 11.59
N LEU A 268 20.12 28.59 12.34
CA LEU A 268 19.04 28.00 13.13
C LEU A 268 18.34 29.03 14.03
N ALA A 269 19.11 29.75 14.87
CA ALA A 269 18.51 30.73 15.78
C ALA A 269 17.75 31.85 15.09
N GLN A 270 18.22 32.29 13.92
CA GLN A 270 17.54 33.31 13.11
C GLN A 270 16.26 32.75 12.51
N MET A 271 16.28 31.52 12.04
CA MET A 271 15.16 30.88 11.37
C MET A 271 13.96 30.65 12.32
N VAL A 272 14.23 30.33 13.59
CA VAL A 272 13.19 30.10 14.59
C VAL A 272 12.94 31.28 15.53
N ALA A 273 13.57 32.44 15.27
CA ALA A 273 13.54 33.59 16.18
C ALA A 273 12.12 34.06 16.54
N ASP A 274 11.23 34.06 15.55
CA ASP A 274 9.83 34.50 15.70
C ASP A 274 8.84 33.31 15.76
N ALA A 275 9.34 32.07 15.63
CA ALA A 275 8.50 30.89 15.67
C ALA A 275 8.08 30.56 17.12
N GLN A 276 6.81 30.17 17.28
CA GLN A 276 6.30 29.73 18.57
C GLN A 276 5.82 28.28 18.48
N GLY A 277 6.19 27.48 19.48
CA GLY A 277 5.71 26.12 19.61
C GLY A 277 6.39 25.07 18.74
N VAL A 278 7.41 25.43 17.94
CA VAL A 278 8.25 24.46 17.25
C VAL A 278 9.01 23.64 18.28
N ASN A 279 8.85 22.33 18.25
CA ASN A 279 9.49 21.40 19.17
C ASN A 279 10.37 20.34 18.49
N THR A 280 10.37 20.34 17.16
CA THR A 280 11.18 19.44 16.34
C THR A 280 11.70 20.19 15.12
N ILE A 281 12.96 20.03 14.80
CA ILE A 281 13.59 20.62 13.61
C ILE A 281 14.20 19.52 12.75
N SER A 282 13.92 19.56 11.44
CA SER A 282 14.46 18.60 10.47
C SER A 282 15.38 19.33 9.48
N PRO A 283 16.70 19.34 9.72
CA PRO A 283 17.64 19.95 8.79
C PRO A 283 17.95 19.00 7.63
N THR A 284 18.05 19.54 6.41
CA THR A 284 18.41 18.81 5.17
C THR A 284 19.90 18.49 5.15
N TRP A 285 20.33 17.53 5.95
CA TRP A 285 21.74 17.26 6.22
C TRP A 285 22.40 16.21 5.34
N PHE A 286 21.61 15.24 4.87
CA PHE A 286 22.17 14.08 4.20
C PHE A 286 21.57 13.91 2.81
N SER A 287 22.41 13.50 1.85
CA SER A 287 21.98 13.12 0.52
C SER A 287 22.77 11.92 0.04
N VAL A 288 22.10 10.96 -0.61
CA VAL A 288 22.76 9.83 -1.27
C VAL A 288 23.55 10.36 -2.45
N THR A 289 24.87 10.05 -2.55
CA THR A 289 25.77 10.66 -3.54
C THR A 289 26.23 9.72 -4.64
N ASP A 290 26.14 8.41 -4.40
CA ASP A 290 26.47 7.40 -5.42
C ASP A 290 25.64 6.11 -5.26
N ASN A 291 25.74 5.23 -6.23
CA ASN A 291 25.01 3.96 -6.26
C ASN A 291 25.56 2.88 -5.29
N ASN A 292 26.64 3.15 -4.57
CA ASN A 292 27.13 2.27 -3.51
C ASN A 292 26.58 2.68 -2.13
N GLY A 293 25.70 3.67 -2.09
CA GLY A 293 25.11 4.17 -0.85
C GLY A 293 26.03 5.07 -0.04
N THR A 294 26.97 5.76 -0.67
CA THR A 294 27.71 6.83 0.02
C THR A 294 26.79 8.02 0.24
N ILE A 295 26.82 8.62 1.42
CA ILE A 295 26.08 9.84 1.73
C ILE A 295 27.00 11.04 1.93
N SER A 296 26.53 12.23 1.53
CA SER A 296 27.10 13.49 2.02
C SER A 296 26.50 13.85 3.38
N SER A 297 27.21 14.62 4.19
CA SER A 297 26.75 15.04 5.51
C SER A 297 27.08 16.50 5.78
N LEU A 298 26.09 17.25 6.25
CA LEU A 298 26.20 18.59 6.82
C LEU A 298 25.90 18.60 8.32
N ALA A 299 25.81 17.42 8.96
CA ALA A 299 25.46 17.28 10.37
C ALA A 299 26.43 18.02 11.30
N SER A 300 25.89 18.67 12.33
CA SER A 300 26.64 19.52 13.25
C SER A 300 26.22 19.30 14.70
N ALA A 301 27.20 18.92 15.56
CA ALA A 301 26.94 18.77 16.98
C ALA A 301 26.62 20.11 17.68
N ASP A 302 27.17 21.22 17.19
CA ASP A 302 26.83 22.55 17.70
C ASP A 302 25.39 22.94 17.39
N TYR A 303 24.89 22.56 16.20
CA TYR A 303 23.49 22.73 15.84
C TYR A 303 22.56 21.94 16.75
N VAL A 304 22.83 20.65 16.96
CA VAL A 304 22.03 19.79 17.85
C VAL A 304 22.01 20.37 19.26
N LYS A 305 23.17 20.75 19.78
CA LYS A 305 23.25 21.38 21.10
C LYS A 305 22.40 22.65 21.17
N GLN A 306 22.47 23.53 20.17
CA GLN A 306 21.70 24.76 20.12
C GLN A 306 20.20 24.49 20.04
N ALA A 307 19.75 23.50 19.23
CA ALA A 307 18.35 23.10 19.15
C ALA A 307 17.84 22.57 20.49
N HIS A 308 18.61 21.71 21.17
CA HIS A 308 18.28 21.20 22.51
C HIS A 308 18.18 22.32 23.56
N GLU A 309 19.08 23.31 23.52
CA GLU A 309 19.02 24.47 24.40
C GLU A 309 17.74 25.33 24.17
N MET A 310 17.16 25.26 22.97
CA MET A 310 15.89 25.87 22.60
C MET A 310 14.67 24.96 22.85
N GLY A 311 14.89 23.73 23.33
CA GLY A 311 13.83 22.74 23.61
C GLY A 311 13.31 22.00 22.37
N MET A 312 14.10 21.93 21.30
CA MET A 312 13.73 21.23 20.06
C MET A 312 14.53 19.93 19.90
N GLU A 313 13.86 18.85 19.45
CA GLU A 313 14.53 17.66 18.93
C GLU A 313 15.05 17.91 17.52
N VAL A 314 16.10 17.17 17.12
CA VAL A 314 16.70 17.24 15.78
C VAL A 314 16.52 15.90 15.08
N TRP A 315 15.72 15.87 14.02
CA TRP A 315 15.55 14.71 13.13
C TRP A 315 16.27 15.00 11.82
N GLY A 316 17.47 14.45 11.62
CA GLY A 316 18.27 14.73 10.42
C GLY A 316 17.62 14.14 9.18
N LEU A 317 17.36 14.99 8.18
CA LEU A 317 16.75 14.56 6.92
C LEU A 317 17.80 13.98 5.97
N ILE A 318 17.44 12.86 5.35
CA ILE A 318 18.16 12.26 4.22
C ILE A 318 17.29 12.22 2.99
N ASP A 319 17.85 12.68 1.84
CA ASP A 319 17.21 12.70 0.54
C ASP A 319 17.93 11.83 -0.53
N ASN A 320 17.23 11.59 -1.66
CA ASN A 320 17.75 10.93 -2.85
C ASN A 320 17.79 11.85 -4.09
N PHE A 321 17.93 13.18 -3.90
CA PHE A 321 17.78 14.17 -4.97
C PHE A 321 18.98 14.33 -5.89
N ASN A 322 20.08 13.63 -5.59
CA ASN A 322 21.28 13.71 -6.44
C ASN A 322 21.05 13.02 -7.79
N SER A 323 21.06 13.80 -8.86
CA SER A 323 20.86 13.30 -10.23
C SER A 323 21.94 12.34 -10.76
N ALA A 324 23.05 12.17 -10.02
CA ALA A 324 24.10 11.20 -10.36
C ALA A 324 23.80 9.79 -9.80
N THR A 325 22.75 9.63 -9.00
CA THR A 325 22.33 8.36 -8.42
C THR A 325 21.15 7.76 -9.19
N ASP A 326 21.06 6.44 -9.17
CA ASP A 326 19.91 5.69 -9.68
C ASP A 326 19.25 4.92 -8.55
N ASN A 327 18.01 5.32 -8.23
CA ASN A 327 17.24 4.75 -7.13
C ASN A 327 17.13 3.23 -7.21
N LEU A 328 16.89 2.66 -8.41
CA LEU A 328 16.78 1.22 -8.56
C LEU A 328 18.11 0.53 -8.20
N THR A 329 19.23 1.07 -8.65
CA THR A 329 20.55 0.47 -8.46
C THR A 329 20.93 0.41 -6.97
N PHE A 330 20.81 1.52 -6.22
CA PHE A 330 21.23 1.49 -4.82
C PHE A 330 20.18 0.86 -3.90
N LEU A 331 18.88 1.02 -4.16
CA LEU A 331 17.83 0.41 -3.34
C LEU A 331 17.76 -1.13 -3.52
N SER A 332 18.04 -1.66 -4.71
CA SER A 332 18.07 -3.12 -4.92
C SER A 332 19.32 -3.79 -4.36
N SER A 333 20.34 -3.02 -3.97
CA SER A 333 21.60 -3.54 -3.44
C SER A 333 21.59 -3.56 -1.90
N THR A 334 21.58 -4.74 -1.29
CA THR A 334 21.70 -4.89 0.18
C THR A 334 22.94 -4.21 0.72
N ALA A 335 24.08 -4.30 -0.01
CA ALA A 335 25.31 -3.65 0.40
C ALA A 335 25.21 -2.12 0.40
N ALA A 336 24.55 -1.52 -0.60
CA ALA A 336 24.35 -0.08 -0.67
C ALA A 336 23.38 0.42 0.42
N ARG A 337 22.27 -0.28 0.63
CA ARG A 337 21.34 0.04 1.73
C ARG A 337 22.04 -0.03 3.10
N ALA A 338 22.79 -1.09 3.36
CA ALA A 338 23.55 -1.24 4.60
C ALA A 338 24.59 -0.11 4.78
N ASN A 339 25.24 0.32 3.68
CA ASN A 339 26.21 1.43 3.74
C ASN A 339 25.53 2.76 4.08
N ILE A 340 24.37 3.07 3.50
CA ILE A 340 23.58 4.27 3.88
C ILE A 340 23.27 4.24 5.37
N ILE A 341 22.69 3.12 5.83
CA ILE A 341 22.25 2.95 7.22
C ILE A 341 23.43 3.08 8.18
N GLN A 342 24.55 2.43 7.91
CA GLN A 342 25.74 2.51 8.75
C GLN A 342 26.20 3.95 8.91
N GLN A 343 26.34 4.69 7.80
CA GLN A 343 26.80 6.08 7.84
C GLN A 343 25.81 6.98 8.60
N LEU A 344 24.48 6.79 8.41
CA LEU A 344 23.47 7.54 9.15
C LEU A 344 23.59 7.30 10.66
N MET A 345 23.72 6.05 11.07
CA MET A 345 23.84 5.68 12.49
C MET A 345 25.14 6.22 13.12
N GLU A 346 26.24 6.20 12.38
CA GLU A 346 27.51 6.81 12.81
C GLU A 346 27.38 8.33 12.97
N GLN A 347 26.71 9.01 12.03
CA GLN A 347 26.48 10.46 12.11
C GLN A 347 25.52 10.80 13.27
N ALA A 348 24.44 10.06 13.43
CA ALA A 348 23.48 10.27 14.52
C ALA A 348 24.17 10.19 15.89
N ALA A 349 24.99 9.17 16.11
CA ALA A 349 25.75 9.00 17.34
C ALA A 349 26.81 10.11 17.53
N ALA A 350 27.48 10.53 16.44
CA ALA A 350 28.56 11.53 16.51
C ALA A 350 28.05 12.92 16.89
N VAL A 351 26.86 13.32 16.43
CA VAL A 351 26.32 14.67 16.71
C VAL A 351 25.23 14.69 17.77
N GLY A 352 24.66 13.52 18.14
CA GLY A 352 23.63 13.39 19.17
C GLY A 352 22.23 13.75 18.66
N MET A 353 21.88 13.36 17.42
CA MET A 353 20.53 13.53 16.86
C MET A 353 19.49 12.70 17.63
N ASP A 354 18.24 13.14 17.58
CA ASP A 354 17.08 12.48 18.23
C ASP A 354 16.32 11.58 17.26
N GLY A 355 16.50 11.78 15.96
CA GLY A 355 15.80 11.00 14.93
C GLY A 355 16.39 11.14 13.53
N ILE A 356 15.86 10.32 12.63
CA ILE A 356 16.09 10.34 11.19
C ILE A 356 14.75 10.62 10.50
N ASN A 357 14.78 11.54 9.55
CA ASN A 357 13.67 11.81 8.64
C ASN A 357 14.05 11.37 7.22
N LEU A 358 13.33 10.42 6.67
CA LEU A 358 13.58 9.85 5.35
C LEU A 358 12.71 10.54 4.31
N ASP A 359 13.32 11.30 3.40
CA ASP A 359 12.69 12.04 2.32
C ASP A 359 13.14 11.52 0.95
N PHE A 360 12.71 10.28 0.63
CA PHE A 360 12.99 9.68 -0.68
C PHE A 360 11.81 9.84 -1.62
N GLU A 361 12.01 10.68 -2.62
CA GLU A 361 10.99 11.01 -3.60
C GLU A 361 11.17 10.30 -4.95
N SER A 362 10.16 10.44 -5.81
CA SER A 362 10.16 9.91 -7.19
C SER A 362 10.42 8.40 -7.28
N ILE A 363 10.04 7.65 -6.25
CA ILE A 363 10.09 6.19 -6.26
C ILE A 363 9.05 5.67 -7.26
N THR A 364 9.46 4.76 -8.14
CA THR A 364 8.58 4.12 -9.12
C THR A 364 7.98 2.82 -8.59
N GLU A 365 6.96 2.28 -9.29
CA GLU A 365 6.39 0.97 -8.93
C GLU A 365 7.45 -0.16 -8.95
N GLU A 366 8.43 -0.09 -9.86
CA GLU A 366 9.53 -1.05 -9.92
C GLU A 366 10.48 -0.93 -8.72
N GLN A 367 10.69 0.27 -8.22
CA GLN A 367 11.55 0.56 -7.08
C GLN A 367 10.87 0.31 -5.73
N ALA A 368 9.54 0.34 -5.68
CA ALA A 368 8.77 0.29 -4.44
C ALA A 368 9.09 -0.92 -3.53
N PRO A 369 9.27 -2.17 -4.04
CA PRO A 369 9.65 -3.30 -3.20
C PRO A 369 11.03 -3.14 -2.55
N HIS A 370 11.96 -2.48 -3.23
CA HIS A 370 13.31 -2.20 -2.73
C HIS A 370 13.32 -1.04 -1.73
N TYR A 371 12.48 -0.04 -1.98
CA TYR A 371 12.30 1.09 -1.09
C TYR A 371 11.70 0.66 0.25
N ILE A 372 10.62 -0.11 0.25
CA ILE A 372 10.03 -0.57 1.51
C ILE A 372 10.95 -1.53 2.26
N GLN A 373 11.81 -2.28 1.58
CA GLN A 373 12.85 -3.07 2.23
C GLN A 373 13.89 -2.17 2.91
N PHE A 374 14.33 -1.10 2.27
CA PHE A 374 15.21 -0.09 2.88
C PHE A 374 14.58 0.56 4.11
N VAL A 375 13.30 0.92 4.03
CA VAL A 375 12.51 1.46 5.15
C VAL A 375 12.53 0.51 6.35
N ARG A 376 12.32 -0.80 6.12
CA ARG A 376 12.36 -1.82 7.17
C ARG A 376 13.74 -1.90 7.82
N GLU A 377 14.80 -1.98 7.02
CA GLU A 377 16.19 -2.06 7.50
C GLU A 377 16.58 -0.81 8.30
N LEU A 378 16.25 0.38 7.82
CA LEU A 378 16.52 1.63 8.53
C LEU A 378 15.73 1.72 9.84
N SER A 379 14.47 1.24 9.86
CA SER A 379 13.64 1.21 11.07
C SER A 379 14.25 0.35 12.18
N ILE A 380 14.87 -0.78 11.83
CA ILE A 380 15.59 -1.64 12.76
C ILE A 380 16.76 -0.87 13.38
N ALA A 381 17.56 -0.19 12.56
CA ALA A 381 18.72 0.54 13.01
C ALA A 381 18.33 1.72 13.93
N CYS A 382 17.31 2.49 13.55
CA CYS A 382 16.79 3.59 14.38
C CYS A 382 16.27 3.06 15.72
N ARG A 383 15.44 2.01 15.70
CA ARG A 383 14.86 1.43 16.92
C ARG A 383 15.95 0.90 17.87
N ASN A 384 16.98 0.25 17.34
CA ASN A 384 18.09 -0.27 18.14
C ASN A 384 18.94 0.83 18.78
N GLN A 385 18.96 2.05 18.19
CA GLN A 385 19.64 3.21 18.76
C GLN A 385 18.70 4.14 19.54
N GLY A 386 17.40 3.86 19.59
CA GLY A 386 16.42 4.71 20.27
C GLY A 386 16.15 6.03 19.55
N LEU A 387 16.40 6.09 18.25
CA LEU A 387 16.13 7.24 17.39
C LEU A 387 14.70 7.21 16.87
N VAL A 388 14.05 8.35 16.81
CA VAL A 388 12.78 8.50 16.09
C VAL A 388 13.01 8.26 14.61
N PHE A 389 12.12 7.51 13.96
CA PHE A 389 12.13 7.30 12.54
C PHE A 389 10.86 7.86 11.90
N SER A 390 11.01 8.91 11.09
CA SER A 390 9.92 9.51 10.30
C SER A 390 10.17 9.39 8.81
N ILE A 391 9.11 9.34 8.03
CA ILE A 391 9.15 9.18 6.57
C ILE A 391 8.30 10.27 5.95
N ASP A 392 8.82 10.97 4.94
CA ASP A 392 8.08 11.93 4.14
C ASP A 392 7.51 11.23 2.91
N ASP A 393 6.20 11.31 2.73
CA ASP A 393 5.49 10.70 1.61
C ASP A 393 4.73 11.74 0.79
N PRO A 394 4.73 11.65 -0.54
CA PRO A 394 3.76 12.35 -1.37
C PRO A 394 2.34 11.90 -1.01
N VAL A 395 1.33 12.72 -1.27
CA VAL A 395 -0.07 12.32 -1.04
C VAL A 395 -0.42 11.02 -1.78
N PRO A 396 -1.27 10.13 -1.22
CA PRO A 396 -1.56 8.80 -1.78
C PRO A 396 -2.03 8.82 -3.23
N THR A 397 -2.72 9.87 -3.67
CA THR A 397 -3.21 10.01 -5.05
C THR A 397 -2.09 9.89 -6.08
N TYR A 398 -0.88 10.34 -5.75
CA TYR A 398 0.28 10.33 -6.66
C TYR A 398 1.26 9.18 -6.38
N SER A 399 1.10 8.47 -5.26
CA SER A 399 2.12 7.55 -4.76
C SER A 399 1.51 6.30 -4.10
N ARG A 400 0.53 5.68 -4.74
CA ARG A 400 -0.15 4.47 -4.23
C ARG A 400 0.76 3.26 -4.04
N HIS A 401 1.90 3.25 -4.73
CA HIS A 401 2.91 2.19 -4.63
C HIS A 401 3.87 2.35 -3.43
N TYR A 402 3.77 3.46 -2.68
CA TYR A 402 4.39 3.55 -1.37
C TYR A 402 3.55 2.72 -0.38
N ASP A 403 4.13 1.66 0.16
CA ASP A 403 3.43 0.75 1.10
C ASP A 403 3.26 1.42 2.46
N ARG A 404 2.27 2.33 2.57
CA ARG A 404 2.00 3.09 3.79
C ARG A 404 1.50 2.22 4.94
N THR A 405 0.85 1.11 4.64
CA THR A 405 0.47 0.14 5.66
C THR A 405 1.71 -0.39 6.38
N GLU A 406 2.73 -0.80 5.63
CA GLU A 406 3.99 -1.27 6.21
C GLU A 406 4.79 -0.14 6.86
N GLN A 407 4.86 1.04 6.24
CA GLN A 407 5.48 2.23 6.85
C GLN A 407 4.81 2.56 8.19
N GLY A 408 3.47 2.54 8.25
CA GLY A 408 2.71 2.74 9.49
C GLY A 408 2.99 1.70 10.59
N ILE A 409 3.48 0.52 10.23
CA ILE A 409 3.91 -0.50 11.18
C ILE A 409 5.34 -0.21 11.67
N VAL A 410 6.28 0.01 10.75
CA VAL A 410 7.71 0.02 11.07
C VAL A 410 8.27 1.38 11.47
N ALA A 411 7.71 2.48 10.96
CA ALA A 411 8.10 3.85 11.33
C ALA A 411 7.37 4.35 12.58
N ASP A 412 7.91 5.38 13.20
CA ASP A 412 7.26 6.09 14.31
C ASP A 412 6.25 7.11 13.78
N TYR A 413 6.59 7.81 12.68
CA TYR A 413 5.72 8.80 12.03
C TYR A 413 5.80 8.71 10.51
N VAL A 414 4.66 8.98 9.86
CA VAL A 414 4.54 9.20 8.42
C VAL A 414 4.08 10.63 8.21
N ILE A 415 4.88 11.41 7.52
CA ILE A 415 4.64 12.82 7.22
C ILE A 415 4.11 12.91 5.79
N ILE A 416 2.91 13.45 5.62
CA ILE A 416 2.32 13.64 4.30
C ILE A 416 2.73 15.00 3.80
N MET A 417 3.33 15.05 2.61
CA MET A 417 3.62 16.31 1.91
C MET A 417 2.32 16.85 1.31
N GLY A 418 1.53 17.58 2.12
CA GLY A 418 0.24 18.14 1.75
C GLY A 418 0.36 19.37 0.84
N TYR A 419 1.28 19.33 -0.13
CA TYR A 419 1.60 20.42 -1.05
C TYR A 419 2.03 19.87 -2.42
N ASP A 420 2.40 20.78 -3.34
CA ASP A 420 2.67 20.51 -4.75
C ASP A 420 1.48 19.87 -5.50
N GLU A 421 0.24 20.26 -5.12
CA GLU A 421 -0.96 19.96 -5.90
C GLU A 421 -0.83 20.48 -7.32
N HIS A 422 -0.37 21.75 -7.45
CA HIS A 422 0.09 22.33 -8.70
C HIS A 422 1.53 22.83 -8.54
N TYR A 423 2.40 22.37 -9.44
CA TYR A 423 3.85 22.57 -9.39
C TYR A 423 4.40 23.11 -10.71
N ALA A 424 5.68 23.43 -10.77
CA ALA A 424 6.32 23.88 -12.01
C ALA A 424 6.15 22.82 -13.12
N GLY A 425 5.50 23.19 -14.22
CA GLY A 425 5.20 22.27 -15.33
C GLY A 425 3.78 21.71 -15.33
N SER A 426 2.95 22.04 -14.34
CA SER A 426 1.50 21.76 -14.40
C SER A 426 0.87 22.41 -15.63
N THR A 427 -0.09 21.71 -16.24
CA THR A 427 -0.80 22.17 -17.43
C THR A 427 -1.87 23.22 -17.14
N GLU A 428 -2.27 23.33 -15.89
CA GLU A 428 -3.28 24.27 -15.38
C GLU A 428 -2.71 25.02 -14.18
N ALA A 429 -3.10 26.30 -14.07
CA ALA A 429 -2.78 27.11 -12.90
C ALA A 429 -3.67 26.68 -11.72
N GLY A 430 -3.11 26.64 -10.53
CA GLY A 430 -3.85 26.25 -9.35
C GLY A 430 -3.08 26.45 -8.05
N SER A 431 -3.73 26.13 -6.94
CA SER A 431 -3.14 26.15 -5.61
C SER A 431 -1.97 25.16 -5.50
N VAL A 432 -0.95 25.53 -4.76
CA VAL A 432 0.10 24.60 -4.33
C VAL A 432 -0.45 23.60 -3.30
N SER A 433 -1.45 24.01 -2.51
CA SER A 433 -1.98 23.21 -1.39
C SER A 433 -3.40 23.68 -1.05
N SER A 434 -4.40 23.24 -1.83
CA SER A 434 -5.79 23.54 -1.51
C SER A 434 -6.28 22.77 -0.27
N LEU A 435 -7.28 23.30 0.42
CA LEU A 435 -7.89 22.63 1.57
C LEU A 435 -8.46 21.25 1.19
N GLY A 436 -9.04 21.14 -0.02
CA GLY A 436 -9.55 19.88 -0.56
C GLY A 436 -8.46 18.83 -0.75
N PHE A 437 -7.32 19.23 -1.30
CA PHE A 437 -6.16 18.39 -1.49
C PHE A 437 -5.57 17.87 -0.18
N VAL A 438 -5.39 18.76 0.80
CA VAL A 438 -4.88 18.40 2.14
C VAL A 438 -5.82 17.41 2.83
N LYS A 439 -7.13 17.67 2.83
CA LYS A 439 -8.13 16.76 3.43
C LYS A 439 -8.11 15.38 2.78
N ALA A 440 -8.11 15.33 1.46
CA ALA A 440 -8.05 14.05 0.73
C ALA A 440 -6.75 13.28 1.04
N GLY A 441 -5.61 13.96 1.08
CA GLY A 441 -4.32 13.37 1.44
C GLY A 441 -4.33 12.75 2.85
N ILE A 442 -4.87 13.47 3.84
CA ILE A 442 -5.02 12.97 5.21
C ILE A 442 -5.98 11.79 5.27
N GLU A 443 -7.19 11.94 4.71
CA GLU A 443 -8.23 10.89 4.75
C GLU A 443 -7.78 9.59 4.07
N ASP A 444 -7.06 9.70 2.96
CA ASP A 444 -6.53 8.52 2.26
C ASP A 444 -5.39 7.86 3.06
N THR A 445 -4.50 8.64 3.66
CA THR A 445 -3.42 8.10 4.50
C THR A 445 -3.95 7.43 5.77
N LEU A 446 -5.00 7.97 6.38
CA LEU A 446 -5.62 7.37 7.58
C LEU A 446 -6.28 6.00 7.34
N LYS A 447 -6.45 5.58 6.08
CA LYS A 447 -6.92 4.22 5.75
C LYS A 447 -5.80 3.18 5.93
N GLU A 448 -4.54 3.60 5.90
CA GLU A 448 -3.36 2.74 5.90
C GLU A 448 -2.48 2.95 7.15
N VAL A 449 -2.43 4.16 7.68
CA VAL A 449 -1.56 4.55 8.80
C VAL A 449 -2.38 4.94 10.03
N PRO A 450 -2.06 4.42 11.24
CA PRO A 450 -2.71 4.85 12.48
C PRO A 450 -2.61 6.35 12.71
N ALA A 451 -3.71 7.00 13.08
CA ALA A 451 -3.82 8.46 13.18
C ALA A 451 -2.75 9.12 14.08
N GLN A 452 -2.33 8.45 15.16
CA GLN A 452 -1.30 8.96 16.06
C GLN A 452 0.11 9.01 15.44
N LYS A 453 0.32 8.40 14.28
CA LYS A 453 1.57 8.40 13.54
C LYS A 453 1.57 9.35 12.35
N VAL A 454 0.43 9.94 11.99
CA VAL A 454 0.29 10.81 10.81
C VAL A 454 0.60 12.25 11.19
N ILE A 455 1.49 12.87 10.42
CA ILE A 455 1.79 14.31 10.44
C ILE A 455 1.48 14.85 9.05
N ASN A 456 0.78 15.98 8.95
CA ASN A 456 0.58 16.65 7.67
C ASN A 456 1.51 17.85 7.56
N ALA A 457 2.36 17.88 6.53
CA ALA A 457 3.20 19.03 6.20
C ALA A 457 2.42 20.02 5.32
N ILE A 458 2.58 21.30 5.59
CA ILE A 458 1.98 22.42 4.86
C ILE A 458 3.06 23.35 4.35
N PRO A 459 2.88 23.97 3.15
CA PRO A 459 3.91 24.82 2.57
C PRO A 459 3.87 26.24 3.17
N PHE A 460 5.06 26.87 3.26
CA PHE A 460 5.21 28.31 3.47
C PHE A 460 5.59 29.06 2.18
N TYR A 461 5.15 28.52 1.04
CA TYR A 461 5.36 29.08 -0.28
C TYR A 461 4.13 28.91 -1.14
N THR A 462 4.08 29.69 -2.20
CA THR A 462 3.07 29.58 -3.24
C THR A 462 3.72 29.82 -4.61
N ARG A 463 2.89 29.92 -5.65
CA ARG A 463 3.34 30.20 -7.03
C ARG A 463 2.53 31.35 -7.62
N VAL A 464 3.23 32.30 -8.28
CA VAL A 464 2.56 33.17 -9.23
C VAL A 464 2.51 32.45 -10.58
N TRP A 465 1.30 32.26 -11.08
CA TRP A 465 1.02 31.67 -12.38
C TRP A 465 0.87 32.74 -13.42
N ILE A 466 1.50 32.58 -14.59
CA ILE A 466 1.49 33.51 -15.70
C ILE A 466 0.86 32.80 -16.90
N GLN A 467 -0.39 33.17 -17.19
CA GLN A 467 -1.14 32.68 -18.36
C GLN A 467 -1.05 33.73 -19.47
N PRO A 468 -0.16 33.55 -20.48
CA PRO A 468 0.01 34.53 -21.51
C PRO A 468 -1.20 34.63 -22.44
N PHE A 469 -1.44 35.81 -23.00
CA PHE A 469 -2.40 35.96 -24.09
C PHE A 469 -1.82 35.38 -25.39
N GLY A 470 -2.62 34.58 -26.10
CA GLY A 470 -2.21 33.98 -27.37
C GLY A 470 -1.52 32.61 -27.23
N ALA A 471 -0.46 32.38 -28.03
CA ALA A 471 0.15 31.05 -28.20
C ALA A 471 1.28 30.73 -27.20
N GLY A 472 1.33 31.37 -26.04
CA GLY A 472 2.33 31.10 -25.00
C GLY A 472 1.92 29.91 -24.09
N ASN A 473 2.91 29.27 -23.46
CA ASN A 473 2.66 28.24 -22.45
C ASN A 473 2.45 28.89 -21.09
N LEU A 474 1.64 28.22 -20.25
CA LEU A 474 1.54 28.54 -18.82
C LEU A 474 2.93 28.38 -18.17
N THR A 475 3.32 29.38 -17.38
CA THR A 475 4.54 29.37 -16.58
C THR A 475 4.26 29.76 -15.14
N SER A 476 5.16 29.46 -14.22
CA SER A 476 5.02 29.89 -12.85
C SER A 476 6.38 30.15 -12.19
N GLU A 477 6.36 31.02 -11.17
CA GLU A 477 7.49 31.28 -10.30
C GLU A 477 7.10 30.99 -8.85
N VAL A 478 8.01 30.42 -8.06
CA VAL A 478 7.79 30.16 -6.64
C VAL A 478 8.03 31.43 -5.82
N LEU A 479 7.16 31.69 -4.87
CA LEU A 479 7.25 32.83 -3.94
C LEU A 479 7.04 32.33 -2.51
N GLY A 480 7.91 32.74 -1.57
CA GLY A 480 7.61 32.62 -0.15
C GLY A 480 6.43 33.53 0.23
N MET A 481 5.88 33.36 1.45
CA MET A 481 4.69 34.11 1.88
C MET A 481 4.86 35.62 1.80
N ASP A 482 5.98 36.15 2.30
CA ASP A 482 6.31 37.60 2.19
C ASP A 482 6.50 38.04 0.73
N GLY A 483 7.14 37.20 -0.07
CA GLY A 483 7.32 37.43 -1.50
C GLY A 483 5.99 37.54 -2.24
N ALA A 484 5.03 36.68 -1.93
CA ALA A 484 3.68 36.72 -2.49
C ALA A 484 2.91 37.99 -2.07
N ALA A 485 2.97 38.36 -0.77
CA ALA A 485 2.35 39.59 -0.29
C ALA A 485 2.91 40.84 -0.95
N ASN A 486 4.24 40.92 -1.12
CA ASN A 486 4.90 42.00 -1.82
C ASN A 486 4.52 42.06 -3.31
N TYR A 487 4.53 40.89 -3.99
CA TYR A 487 4.14 40.79 -5.39
C TYR A 487 2.71 41.28 -5.65
N ILE A 488 1.75 40.85 -4.80
CA ILE A 488 0.35 41.30 -4.86
C ILE A 488 0.25 42.82 -4.71
N SER A 489 0.94 43.41 -3.75
CA SER A 489 0.95 44.85 -3.49
C SER A 489 1.57 45.64 -4.62
N GLU A 490 2.72 45.22 -5.15
CA GLU A 490 3.46 45.91 -6.24
C GLU A 490 2.72 45.88 -7.56
N HIS A 491 1.96 44.80 -7.83
CA HIS A 491 1.21 44.66 -9.09
C HIS A 491 -0.26 45.05 -8.97
N GLY A 492 -0.69 45.50 -7.76
CA GLY A 492 -2.06 45.96 -7.53
C GLY A 492 -3.10 44.89 -7.85
N MET A 493 -2.82 43.64 -7.43
CA MET A 493 -3.70 42.52 -7.73
C MET A 493 -4.96 42.57 -6.87
N ASP A 494 -6.12 42.32 -7.47
CA ASP A 494 -7.37 42.14 -6.74
C ASP A 494 -7.39 40.79 -6.02
N THR A 495 -7.88 40.76 -4.76
CA THR A 495 -7.94 39.55 -3.95
C THR A 495 -9.38 39.22 -3.57
N TYR A 496 -9.70 37.91 -3.56
CA TYR A 496 -10.96 37.38 -3.05
C TYR A 496 -10.71 36.02 -2.36
N TRP A 497 -11.59 35.67 -1.42
CA TRP A 497 -11.54 34.36 -0.77
C TRP A 497 -12.21 33.31 -1.66
N ASP A 498 -11.53 32.18 -1.87
CA ASP A 498 -12.03 31.00 -2.55
C ASP A 498 -12.36 29.93 -1.48
N ASP A 499 -13.64 29.66 -1.27
CA ASP A 499 -14.11 28.69 -0.27
C ASP A 499 -13.71 27.24 -0.62
N GLU A 500 -13.55 26.92 -1.91
CA GLU A 500 -13.18 25.57 -2.36
C GLU A 500 -11.69 25.30 -2.10
N ALA A 501 -10.85 26.26 -2.46
CA ALA A 501 -9.42 26.19 -2.19
C ALA A 501 -9.08 26.42 -0.71
N GLY A 502 -9.96 27.10 0.05
CA GLY A 502 -9.69 27.55 1.42
C GLY A 502 -8.55 28.58 1.47
N GLN A 503 -8.45 29.44 0.47
CA GLN A 503 -7.36 30.39 0.27
C GLN A 503 -7.85 31.72 -0.28
N ASN A 504 -7.09 32.79 -0.04
CA ASN A 504 -7.20 34.02 -0.82
C ASN A 504 -6.60 33.79 -2.21
N VAL A 505 -7.29 34.22 -3.25
CA VAL A 505 -6.80 34.23 -4.63
C VAL A 505 -6.57 35.67 -5.06
N ALA A 506 -5.36 35.97 -5.52
CA ALA A 506 -5.00 37.24 -6.07
C ALA A 506 -4.85 37.14 -7.60
N SER A 507 -5.41 38.09 -8.36
CA SER A 507 -5.33 38.08 -9.82
C SER A 507 -5.20 39.48 -10.39
N VAL A 508 -4.49 39.61 -11.52
CA VAL A 508 -4.41 40.81 -12.31
C VAL A 508 -4.24 40.48 -13.81
N GLU A 509 -4.91 41.26 -14.65
CA GLU A 509 -4.72 41.22 -16.09
C GLU A 509 -3.68 42.29 -16.49
N ALA A 510 -2.55 41.89 -17.06
CA ALA A 510 -1.49 42.74 -17.59
C ALA A 510 -1.50 42.74 -19.12
N GLU A 511 -0.59 43.49 -19.75
CA GLU A 511 -0.53 43.57 -21.22
C GLU A 511 -0.19 42.26 -21.92
N ASP A 512 0.53 41.37 -21.24
CA ASP A 512 1.08 40.12 -21.78
C ASP A 512 0.35 38.84 -21.28
N GLY A 513 -0.53 38.96 -20.27
CA GLY A 513 -1.23 37.79 -19.75
C GLY A 513 -2.01 38.04 -18.44
N ILE A 514 -2.54 36.97 -17.88
CA ILE A 514 -3.19 36.95 -16.59
C ILE A 514 -2.23 36.34 -15.56
N TYR A 515 -2.07 37.03 -14.44
CA TYR A 515 -1.24 36.65 -13.32
C TYR A 515 -2.16 36.23 -12.16
N THR A 516 -1.96 35.05 -11.63
CA THR A 516 -2.81 34.51 -10.54
C THR A 516 -1.96 33.86 -9.46
N ILE A 517 -2.31 34.09 -8.20
CA ILE A 517 -1.67 33.50 -7.01
C ILE A 517 -2.76 32.95 -6.10
N TRP A 518 -2.69 31.69 -5.72
CA TRP A 518 -3.39 31.14 -4.56
C TRP A 518 -2.51 31.37 -3.35
N VAL A 519 -2.93 32.23 -2.43
CA VAL A 519 -2.06 32.78 -1.39
C VAL A 519 -1.98 31.81 -0.22
N GLU A 520 -0.75 31.46 0.20
CA GLU A 520 -0.53 30.90 1.51
C GLU A 520 -0.33 32.05 2.50
N ASP A 521 -1.23 32.14 3.47
CA ASP A 521 -1.24 33.15 4.51
C ASP A 521 -1.72 32.59 5.86
N GLU A 522 -1.78 33.40 6.89
CA GLU A 522 -2.24 33.01 8.21
C GLU A 522 -3.66 32.40 8.18
N GLN A 523 -4.54 32.88 7.31
CA GLN A 523 -5.91 32.40 7.21
C GLN A 523 -5.96 31.02 6.57
N SER A 524 -5.27 30.80 5.43
CA SER A 524 -5.23 29.51 4.73
C SER A 524 -4.58 28.43 5.56
N ILE A 525 -3.46 28.74 6.23
CA ILE A 525 -2.78 27.83 7.15
C ILE A 525 -3.71 27.48 8.32
N GLY A 526 -4.39 28.48 8.90
CA GLY A 526 -5.36 28.28 9.99
C GLY A 526 -6.52 27.35 9.60
N GLU A 527 -7.01 27.38 8.35
CA GLU A 527 -8.03 26.45 7.86
C GLU A 527 -7.49 25.02 7.75
N LYS A 528 -6.27 24.83 7.28
CA LYS A 528 -5.61 23.51 7.15
C LYS A 528 -5.26 22.86 8.51
N MET A 529 -5.11 23.68 9.56
CA MET A 529 -4.81 23.19 10.92
C MET A 529 -6.04 22.79 11.73
N LYS A 530 -7.25 23.06 11.25
CA LYS A 530 -8.52 22.67 11.91
C LYS A 530 -8.85 21.21 11.69
#